data_2099be2379bafac2e1f4874f3bae4926
#
_entry.id   2099be2379bafac2e1f4874f3bae4926
#
_cell.length_a   1.000
_cell.length_b   1.000
_cell.length_c   1.000
_cell.angle_alpha   90.00
_cell.angle_beta   90.00
_cell.angle_gamma   90.00
#
_symmetry.space_group_name_H-M   'P 1'
#
loop_
_entity.id
_entity.type
_entity.pdbx_description
1 polymer ?
#
loop_
_entity_poly.entity_id
_entity_poly.type
_entity_poly.pdbx_seq_one_letter_code
_entity_poly.pdbx_strand_id
1 'polypeptide(L)'
;MSLPPTWDLFGDDHIPHRLQLLAKMIDRETSKQLQREFGMSLAEWRVLAYICAAGPASASEVGAASAIDRAEVSRAVAKLERDVLLARTVDPHHRKRLILEPTTAGRDSFTKIRSQRRRFFQKIMSDIPQQTREQLNHALRTIALGVQQAVP
;
A
#
# COMPACT_ATOMS: atom_id res chain seq x y z
N MET A 1 14.77 8.50 -20.01
CA MET A 1 14.46 7.43 -19.05
C MET A 1 14.01 6.22 -19.85
N SER A 2 14.64 5.06 -19.66
CA SER A 2 14.28 3.82 -20.35
C SER A 2 13.47 2.91 -19.42
N LEU A 3 12.58 2.11 -20.01
CA LEU A 3 11.89 1.02 -19.31
C LEU A 3 12.89 -0.02 -18.80
N PRO A 4 12.55 -0.83 -17.79
CA PRO A 4 13.40 -1.93 -17.34
C PRO A 4 13.76 -2.86 -18.50
N PRO A 5 15.00 -3.40 -18.58
CA PRO A 5 15.41 -4.30 -19.66
C PRO A 5 14.52 -5.55 -19.81
N THR A 6 13.85 -5.94 -18.73
CA THR A 6 12.93 -7.09 -18.69
C THR A 6 11.50 -6.75 -19.08
N TRP A 7 11.21 -5.49 -19.47
CA TRP A 7 9.84 -5.07 -19.78
C TRP A 7 9.20 -5.86 -20.93
N ASP A 8 9.97 -6.18 -21.95
CA ASP A 8 9.51 -6.93 -23.12
C ASP A 8 10.00 -8.39 -23.15
N LEU A 9 10.49 -8.91 -22.00
CA LEU A 9 11.13 -10.23 -21.91
C LEU A 9 10.24 -11.37 -22.42
N PHE A 10 8.93 -11.28 -22.22
CA PHE A 10 7.97 -12.33 -22.59
C PHE A 10 7.01 -11.91 -23.72
N GLY A 11 7.31 -10.83 -24.44
CA GLY A 11 6.47 -10.31 -25.52
C GLY A 11 5.26 -9.51 -25.03
N ASP A 12 4.40 -9.12 -26.00
CA ASP A 12 3.32 -8.16 -25.75
C ASP A 12 2.16 -8.73 -24.93
N ASP A 13 1.93 -10.02 -24.99
CA ASP A 13 0.80 -10.69 -24.30
C ASP A 13 1.06 -10.94 -22.81
N HIS A 14 2.26 -10.62 -22.29
CA HIS A 14 2.62 -10.85 -20.89
C HIS A 14 2.27 -9.68 -19.99
N ILE A 15 1.03 -9.21 -20.05
CA ILE A 15 0.50 -8.14 -19.19
C ILE A 15 0.75 -8.40 -17.69
N PRO A 16 0.52 -9.60 -17.12
CA PRO A 16 0.78 -9.86 -15.70
C PRO A 16 2.24 -9.59 -15.28
N HIS A 17 3.21 -9.92 -16.13
CA HIS A 17 4.62 -9.62 -15.87
C HIS A 17 4.89 -8.11 -15.81
N ARG A 18 4.35 -7.37 -16.78
CA ARG A 18 4.45 -5.90 -16.82
C ARG A 18 3.80 -5.24 -15.61
N LEU A 19 2.66 -5.76 -15.13
CA LEU A 19 2.01 -5.29 -13.91
C LEU A 19 2.90 -5.48 -12.67
N GLN A 20 3.58 -6.63 -12.56
CA GLN A 20 4.52 -6.89 -11.47
C GLN A 20 5.73 -5.94 -11.51
N LEU A 21 6.29 -5.69 -12.69
CA LEU A 21 7.39 -4.73 -12.86
C LEU A 21 6.93 -3.31 -12.50
N LEU A 22 5.78 -2.89 -13.00
CA LEU A 22 5.21 -1.57 -12.72
C LEU A 22 4.95 -1.38 -11.22
N ALA A 23 4.37 -2.38 -10.55
CA ALA A 23 4.14 -2.34 -9.11
C ALA A 23 5.46 -2.15 -8.35
N LYS A 24 6.53 -2.90 -8.69
CA LYS A 24 7.86 -2.74 -8.09
C LYS A 24 8.46 -1.35 -8.35
N MET A 25 8.26 -0.79 -9.55
CA MET A 25 8.73 0.57 -9.86
C MET A 25 8.02 1.62 -8.99
N ILE A 26 6.70 1.52 -8.86
CA ILE A 26 5.88 2.40 -8.00
C ILE A 26 6.30 2.27 -6.53
N ASP A 27 6.47 1.06 -6.03
CA ASP A 27 6.90 0.78 -4.66
C ASP A 27 8.28 1.36 -4.36
N ARG A 28 9.24 1.21 -5.31
CA ARG A 28 10.59 1.76 -5.18
C ARG A 28 10.58 3.29 -5.07
N GLU A 29 9.84 3.97 -5.93
CA GLU A 29 9.74 5.44 -5.88
C GLU A 29 8.96 5.90 -4.64
N THR A 30 7.93 5.15 -4.24
CA THR A 30 7.20 5.38 -2.99
C THR A 30 8.14 5.29 -1.79
N SER A 31 8.93 4.21 -1.69
CA SER A 31 9.87 4.01 -0.57
C SER A 31 10.88 5.14 -0.47
N LYS A 32 11.46 5.58 -1.60
CA LYS A 32 12.41 6.69 -1.62
C LYS A 32 11.77 7.99 -1.11
N GLN A 33 10.55 8.28 -1.58
CA GLN A 33 9.84 9.49 -1.20
C GLN A 33 9.44 9.48 0.27
N LEU A 34 8.87 8.36 0.77
CA LEU A 34 8.49 8.21 2.17
C LEU A 34 9.69 8.35 3.10
N GLN A 35 10.80 7.71 2.76
CA GLN A 35 12.02 7.80 3.56
C GLN A 35 12.58 9.22 3.60
N ARG A 36 12.66 9.89 2.45
CA ARG A 36 13.22 11.23 2.34
C ARG A 36 12.39 12.29 3.06
N GLU A 37 11.06 12.21 2.96
CA GLU A 37 10.18 13.29 3.36
C GLU A 37 9.51 13.05 4.73
N PHE A 38 9.41 11.78 5.15
CA PHE A 38 8.71 11.41 6.38
C PHE A 38 9.52 10.49 7.29
N GLY A 39 10.71 10.04 6.89
CA GLY A 39 11.50 9.05 7.65
C GLY A 39 10.79 7.72 7.84
N MET A 40 9.86 7.37 6.94
CA MET A 40 8.94 6.24 7.04
C MET A 40 9.23 5.20 5.96
N SER A 41 9.21 3.92 6.32
CA SER A 41 9.29 2.81 5.37
C SER A 41 7.95 2.58 4.65
N LEU A 42 7.98 1.83 3.55
CA LEU A 42 6.77 1.44 2.83
C LEU A 42 5.84 0.57 3.69
N ALA A 43 6.40 -0.32 4.51
CA ALA A 43 5.62 -1.16 5.42
C ALA A 43 4.94 -0.31 6.51
N GLU A 44 5.65 0.62 7.12
CA GLU A 44 5.07 1.56 8.10
C GLU A 44 3.93 2.38 7.48
N TRP A 45 4.14 2.90 6.27
CA TRP A 45 3.08 3.59 5.54
C TRP A 45 1.85 2.70 5.28
N ARG A 46 2.05 1.47 4.80
CA ARG A 46 0.94 0.54 4.52
C ARG A 46 0.15 0.21 5.78
N VAL A 47 0.83 -0.04 6.90
CA VAL A 47 0.19 -0.28 8.21
C VAL A 47 -0.62 0.94 8.64
N LEU A 48 -0.02 2.14 8.67
CA LEU A 48 -0.69 3.37 9.07
C LEU A 48 -1.88 3.68 8.15
N ALA A 49 -1.70 3.55 6.84
CA ALA A 49 -2.74 3.81 5.86
C ALA A 49 -3.94 2.87 6.01
N TYR A 50 -3.69 1.57 6.24
CA TYR A 50 -4.75 0.60 6.48
C TYR A 50 -5.57 0.96 7.72
N ILE A 51 -4.90 1.19 8.86
CA ILE A 51 -5.58 1.53 10.12
C ILE A 51 -6.35 2.85 10.02
N CYS A 52 -5.82 3.85 9.33
CA CYS A 52 -6.52 5.12 9.13
C CYS A 52 -7.71 5.03 8.17
N ALA A 53 -7.66 4.14 7.20
CA ALA A 53 -8.69 4.03 6.15
C ALA A 53 -9.77 2.99 6.48
N ALA A 54 -9.39 1.83 7.02
CA ALA A 54 -10.28 0.72 7.32
C ALA A 54 -10.80 0.73 8.77
N GLY A 55 -10.13 1.46 9.66
CA GLY A 55 -10.43 1.50 11.09
C GLY A 55 -9.53 0.59 11.92
N PRO A 56 -9.80 0.51 13.24
CA PRO A 56 -9.03 -0.32 14.16
C PRO A 56 -8.98 -1.78 13.74
N ALA A 57 -7.79 -2.38 13.78
CA ALA A 57 -7.58 -3.77 13.40
C ALA A 57 -6.38 -4.38 14.13
N SER A 58 -6.33 -5.71 14.24
CA SER A 58 -5.16 -6.41 14.75
C SER A 58 -4.00 -6.38 13.75
N ALA A 59 -2.78 -6.58 14.24
CA ALA A 59 -1.60 -6.68 13.39
C ALA A 59 -1.71 -7.82 12.34
N SER A 60 -2.40 -8.90 12.68
CA SER A 60 -2.64 -10.03 11.76
C SER A 60 -3.55 -9.63 10.59
N GLU A 61 -4.64 -8.92 10.87
CA GLU A 61 -5.55 -8.41 9.83
C GLU A 61 -4.86 -7.41 8.90
N VAL A 62 -4.08 -6.51 9.48
CA VAL A 62 -3.28 -5.55 8.70
C VAL A 62 -2.31 -6.26 7.77
N GLY A 63 -1.59 -7.27 8.27
CA GLY A 63 -0.64 -8.07 7.48
C GLY A 63 -1.32 -8.77 6.29
N ALA A 64 -2.43 -9.44 6.56
CA ALA A 64 -3.19 -10.13 5.53
C ALA A 64 -3.72 -9.16 4.45
N ALA A 65 -4.31 -8.05 4.87
CA ALA A 65 -4.89 -7.06 3.94
C ALA A 65 -3.84 -6.28 3.14
N SER A 66 -2.65 -6.06 3.71
CA SER A 66 -1.58 -5.27 3.09
C SER A 66 -0.55 -6.11 2.32
N ALA A 67 -0.71 -7.43 2.31
CA ALA A 67 0.25 -8.38 1.75
C ALA A 67 1.69 -8.16 2.27
N ILE A 68 1.80 -7.98 3.59
CA ILE A 68 3.06 -7.77 4.32
C ILE A 68 3.27 -8.98 5.23
N ASP A 69 4.49 -9.49 5.31
CA ASP A 69 4.80 -10.59 6.22
C ASP A 69 4.69 -10.18 7.70
N ARG A 70 4.45 -11.18 8.57
CA ARG A 70 4.19 -10.96 9.99
C ARG A 70 5.35 -10.26 10.71
N ALA A 71 6.58 -10.57 10.35
CA ALA A 71 7.76 -9.99 10.98
C ALA A 71 7.92 -8.51 10.59
N GLU A 72 7.65 -8.20 9.33
CA GLU A 72 7.69 -6.83 8.81
C GLU A 72 6.56 -5.98 9.43
N VAL A 73 5.33 -6.52 9.53
CA VAL A 73 4.22 -5.85 10.24
C VAL A 73 4.60 -5.55 11.69
N SER A 74 5.19 -6.53 12.40
CA SER A 74 5.59 -6.35 13.79
C SER A 74 6.60 -5.23 13.96
N ARG A 75 7.62 -5.17 13.09
CA ARG A 75 8.63 -4.08 13.10
C ARG A 75 8.00 -2.73 12.78
N ALA A 76 7.13 -2.67 11.78
CA ALA A 76 6.43 -1.45 11.38
C ALA A 76 5.54 -0.92 12.51
N VAL A 77 4.74 -1.78 13.13
CA VAL A 77 3.90 -1.41 14.27
C VAL A 77 4.74 -0.88 15.42
N ALA A 78 5.81 -1.59 15.82
CA ALA A 78 6.69 -1.16 16.91
C ALA A 78 7.33 0.21 16.64
N LYS A 79 7.68 0.52 15.39
CA LYS A 79 8.20 1.83 15.00
C LYS A 79 7.12 2.90 15.07
N LEU A 80 5.93 2.65 14.54
CA LEU A 80 4.81 3.59 14.56
C LEU A 80 4.31 3.89 15.98
N GLU A 81 4.37 2.91 16.89
CA GLU A 81 4.08 3.11 18.31
C GLU A 81 5.13 4.01 18.98
N ARG A 82 6.43 3.76 18.74
CA ARG A 82 7.50 4.63 19.26
C ARG A 82 7.39 6.08 18.78
N ASP A 83 6.97 6.25 17.52
CA ASP A 83 6.79 7.57 16.91
C ASP A 83 5.43 8.19 17.29
N VAL A 84 4.67 7.53 18.16
CA VAL A 84 3.34 7.96 18.65
C VAL A 84 2.33 8.18 17.51
N LEU A 85 2.46 7.44 16.42
CA LEU A 85 1.52 7.48 15.29
C LEU A 85 0.40 6.44 15.40
N LEU A 86 0.66 5.33 16.12
CA LEU A 86 -0.32 4.29 16.47
C LEU A 86 -0.29 4.05 17.98
N ALA A 87 -1.43 3.58 18.49
CA ALA A 87 -1.57 3.05 19.84
C ALA A 87 -2.19 1.65 19.81
N ARG A 88 -1.85 0.82 20.80
CA ARG A 88 -2.53 -0.46 21.04
C ARG A 88 -3.59 -0.27 22.11
N THR A 89 -4.77 -0.79 21.82
CA THR A 89 -5.88 -0.84 22.75
C THR A 89 -6.41 -2.28 22.85
N VAL A 90 -7.13 -2.57 23.92
CA VAL A 90 -7.82 -3.86 24.05
C VAL A 90 -9.10 -3.78 23.24
N ASP A 91 -9.35 -4.80 22.42
CA ASP A 91 -10.59 -4.91 21.65
C ASP A 91 -11.80 -4.89 22.63
N PRO A 92 -12.74 -3.94 22.48
CA PRO A 92 -13.90 -3.86 23.36
C PRO A 92 -14.81 -5.11 23.29
N HIS A 93 -14.76 -5.84 22.19
CA HIS A 93 -15.54 -7.06 21.98
C HIS A 93 -14.80 -8.35 22.34
N HIS A 94 -13.45 -8.30 22.42
CA HIS A 94 -12.58 -9.45 22.68
C HIS A 94 -11.43 -9.09 23.61
N ARG A 95 -11.63 -9.14 24.92
CA ARG A 95 -10.68 -8.71 25.96
C ARG A 95 -9.25 -9.26 25.89
N LYS A 96 -9.04 -10.35 25.15
CA LYS A 96 -7.70 -10.94 24.92
C LYS A 96 -7.04 -10.47 23.63
N ARG A 97 -7.74 -9.67 22.82
CA ARG A 97 -7.28 -9.21 21.50
C ARG A 97 -6.79 -7.77 21.61
N LEU A 98 -5.61 -7.51 21.07
CA LEU A 98 -5.09 -6.16 20.90
C LEU A 98 -5.41 -5.66 19.48
N ILE A 99 -5.93 -4.46 19.39
CA ILE A 99 -6.16 -3.74 18.15
C ILE A 99 -5.29 -2.48 18.09
N LEU A 100 -4.95 -2.09 16.89
CA LEU A 100 -4.18 -0.90 16.58
C LEU A 100 -5.13 0.21 16.21
N GLU A 101 -4.91 1.39 16.76
CA GLU A 101 -5.67 2.60 16.46
C GLU A 101 -4.72 3.75 16.11
N PRO A 102 -5.09 4.63 15.16
CA PRO A 102 -4.27 5.78 14.85
C PRO A 102 -4.44 6.85 15.93
N THR A 103 -3.34 7.44 16.38
CA THR A 103 -3.37 8.65 17.21
C THR A 103 -3.79 9.87 16.36
N THR A 104 -3.98 11.03 17.00
CA THR A 104 -4.18 12.30 16.27
C THR A 104 -2.99 12.58 15.36
N ALA A 105 -1.75 12.43 15.85
CA ALA A 105 -0.54 12.61 15.05
C ALA A 105 -0.47 11.61 13.87
N GLY A 106 -0.93 10.37 14.08
CA GLY A 106 -1.04 9.37 13.02
C GLY A 106 -2.00 9.77 11.92
N ARG A 107 -3.19 10.26 12.27
CA ARG A 107 -4.18 10.77 11.29
C ARG A 107 -3.66 11.97 10.50
N ASP A 108 -2.97 12.89 11.16
CA ASP A 108 -2.36 14.06 10.52
C ASP A 108 -1.26 13.63 9.54
N SER A 109 -0.39 12.72 9.95
CA SER A 109 0.66 12.14 9.10
C SER A 109 0.05 11.40 7.91
N PHE A 110 -0.96 10.57 8.13
CA PHE A 110 -1.69 9.88 7.06
C PHE A 110 -2.27 10.88 6.05
N THR A 111 -2.90 11.94 6.50
CA THR A 111 -3.51 12.95 5.62
C THR A 111 -2.48 13.65 4.76
N LYS A 112 -1.34 14.04 5.34
CA LYS A 112 -0.21 14.66 4.62
C LYS A 112 0.36 13.71 3.56
N ILE A 113 0.68 12.48 3.96
CA ILE A 113 1.27 11.49 3.06
C ILE A 113 0.28 11.13 1.94
N ARG A 114 -0.99 10.89 2.28
CA ARG A 114 -2.04 10.59 1.30
C ARG A 114 -2.18 11.69 0.25
N SER A 115 -2.18 12.95 0.66
CA SER A 115 -2.26 14.09 -0.26
C SER A 115 -1.09 14.13 -1.23
N GLN A 116 0.11 13.86 -0.74
CA GLN A 116 1.31 13.83 -1.55
C GLN A 116 1.33 12.63 -2.50
N ARG A 117 0.91 11.45 -2.03
CA ARG A 117 0.75 10.26 -2.87
C ARG A 117 -0.27 10.49 -3.99
N ARG A 118 -1.37 11.15 -3.67
CA ARG A 118 -2.37 11.52 -4.67
C ARG A 118 -1.79 12.40 -5.78
N ARG A 119 -0.99 13.42 -5.43
CA ARG A 119 -0.31 14.27 -6.43
C ARG A 119 0.66 13.46 -7.30
N PHE A 120 1.43 12.56 -6.70
CA PHE A 120 2.33 11.67 -7.43
C PHE A 120 1.55 10.79 -8.44
N PHE A 121 0.46 10.15 -8.00
CA PHE A 121 -0.37 9.34 -8.90
C PHE A 121 -1.03 10.16 -10.00
N GLN A 122 -1.51 11.35 -9.70
CA GLN A 122 -2.03 12.26 -10.71
C GLN A 122 -0.98 12.59 -11.77
N LYS A 123 0.26 12.85 -11.33
CA LYS A 123 1.37 13.17 -12.25
C LYS A 123 1.72 12.01 -13.18
N ILE A 124 1.84 10.78 -12.68
CA ILE A 124 2.17 9.61 -13.53
C ILE A 124 1.03 9.21 -14.45
N MET A 125 -0.20 9.65 -14.17
CA MET A 125 -1.39 9.37 -14.97
C MET A 125 -1.79 10.55 -15.87
N SER A 126 -1.04 11.67 -15.86
CA SER A 126 -1.45 12.92 -16.55
C SER A 126 -1.68 12.74 -18.04
N ASP A 127 -0.82 11.95 -18.69
CA ASP A 127 -0.83 11.79 -20.15
C ASP A 127 -1.80 10.69 -20.61
N ILE A 128 -2.51 10.04 -19.69
CA ILE A 128 -3.50 9.02 -20.01
C ILE A 128 -4.89 9.64 -20.04
N PRO A 129 -5.61 9.59 -21.18
CA PRO A 129 -6.97 10.12 -21.29
C PRO A 129 -7.93 9.47 -20.28
N GLN A 130 -8.97 10.19 -19.89
CA GLN A 130 -9.96 9.73 -18.89
C GLN A 130 -10.58 8.39 -19.30
N GLN A 131 -11.04 8.26 -20.54
CA GLN A 131 -11.64 7.03 -21.04
C GLN A 131 -10.67 5.84 -20.96
N THR A 132 -9.40 6.04 -21.28
CA THR A 132 -8.37 4.99 -21.18
C THR A 132 -8.14 4.58 -19.72
N ARG A 133 -8.18 5.53 -18.76
CA ARG A 133 -8.08 5.24 -17.34
C ARG A 133 -9.25 4.39 -16.83
N GLU A 134 -10.46 4.65 -17.33
CA GLU A 134 -11.65 3.86 -16.97
C GLU A 134 -11.56 2.43 -17.53
N GLN A 135 -11.12 2.28 -18.78
CA GLN A 135 -10.87 0.96 -19.39
C GLN A 135 -9.77 0.19 -18.64
N LEU A 136 -8.68 0.87 -18.25
CA LEU A 136 -7.61 0.26 -17.47
C LEU A 136 -8.12 -0.21 -16.10
N ASN A 137 -8.90 0.61 -15.40
CA ASN A 137 -9.49 0.21 -14.11
C ASN A 137 -10.40 -1.02 -14.27
N HIS A 138 -11.18 -1.10 -15.33
CA HIS A 138 -12.01 -2.28 -15.61
C HIS A 138 -11.14 -3.52 -15.85
N ALA A 139 -10.13 -3.41 -16.71
CA ALA A 139 -9.20 -4.50 -17.00
C ALA A 139 -8.46 -5.01 -15.75
N LEU A 140 -7.96 -4.09 -14.89
CA LEU A 140 -7.31 -4.44 -13.64
C LEU A 140 -8.24 -5.21 -12.69
N ARG A 141 -9.52 -4.83 -12.59
CA ARG A 141 -10.51 -5.57 -11.79
C ARG A 141 -10.74 -6.99 -12.33
N THR A 142 -10.87 -7.11 -13.66
CA THR A 142 -11.06 -8.42 -14.33
C THR A 142 -9.85 -9.33 -14.07
N ILE A 143 -8.63 -8.81 -14.19
CA ILE A 143 -7.41 -9.57 -13.88
C ILE A 143 -7.39 -10.00 -12.42
N ALA A 144 -7.72 -9.11 -11.48
CA ALA A 144 -7.74 -9.42 -10.05
C ALA A 144 -8.73 -10.55 -9.71
N LEU A 145 -9.93 -10.51 -10.30
CA LEU A 145 -10.92 -11.59 -10.14
C LEU A 145 -10.41 -12.91 -10.74
N GLY A 146 -9.76 -12.86 -11.92
CA GLY A 146 -9.15 -14.04 -12.54
C GLY A 146 -8.07 -14.67 -11.66
N VAL A 147 -7.23 -13.87 -11.01
CA VAL A 147 -6.23 -14.38 -10.06
C VAL A 147 -6.89 -15.10 -8.88
N GLN A 148 -7.98 -14.55 -8.32
CA GLN A 148 -8.69 -15.19 -7.21
C GLN A 148 -9.33 -16.54 -7.60
N GLN A 149 -9.77 -16.65 -8.84
CA GLN A 149 -10.36 -17.90 -9.37
C GLN A 149 -9.33 -18.95 -9.76
N ALA A 150 -8.12 -18.53 -10.11
CA ALA A 150 -7.03 -19.43 -10.52
C ALA A 150 -6.29 -20.09 -9.35
N VAL A 151 -6.53 -19.62 -8.11
CA VAL A 151 -5.96 -20.22 -6.90
C VAL A 151 -6.97 -21.23 -6.35
N PRO A 152 -6.66 -22.54 -6.32
CA PRO A 152 -7.55 -23.59 -5.81
C PRO A 152 -7.81 -23.46 -4.30
#